data_364c16e7be491e949cc03082c746db11
#
_entry.id   364c16e7be491e949cc03082c746db11
#
_cell.length_a   1.000
_cell.length_b   1.000
_cell.length_c   1.000
_cell.angle_alpha   90.00
_cell.angle_beta   90.00
_cell.angle_gamma   90.00
#
_symmetry.space_group_name_H-M   'P 1'
#
loop_
_entity.id
_entity.type
_entity.pdbx_description
1 polymer ?
#
loop_
_entity_poly.entity_id
_entity_poly.type
_entity_poly.pdbx_seq_one_letter_code
_entity_poly.pdbx_strand_id
1 'polypeptide(L)'
;MKTPGPTPSSRPALAAPMHRAQFLRLAAALPASAALSAFAQRPAGSTPPPTMNTRPIPSTQEALPVIGCGTWIGFDQRPGSEEYQRLAGVLEALFAAGGTVIDSSPMYGRSEESTGELLAATAAARGARRPFLATKVWTSGREAGIAQMEQSFARLRTERVDLMQIHNLVDWRTQLATLREWKTQGRVRYLGITHYTASAYDEVEAVLRAQQLDFLQINYSLDARAAGERLLPLAAERGVAVIVNMPFGGGGLLRRLRERALPGWAAEIGCASWAQVLLKFVLSHPAVTCTIPGTSRAAHMAENAAAGAGPVPDAAFWKRHAAEVLG
;
A
#
# COMPACT_ATOMS: atom_id res chain seq x y z
N MET A 1 -65.16 -34.12 -17.16
CA MET A 1 -65.57 -33.13 -16.12
C MET A 1 -65.00 -31.80 -16.53
N LYS A 2 -65.88 -30.76 -16.63
CA LYS A 2 -65.64 -29.48 -17.25
C LYS A 2 -64.84 -28.53 -16.34
N THR A 3 -63.81 -27.90 -16.90
CA THR A 3 -63.13 -26.72 -16.32
C THR A 3 -63.88 -25.44 -16.68
N PRO A 4 -64.10 -24.48 -15.77
CA PRO A 4 -64.59 -23.15 -16.13
C PRO A 4 -63.43 -22.21 -16.40
N GLY A 5 -63.63 -21.30 -17.41
CA GLY A 5 -62.70 -20.31 -17.89
C GLY A 5 -62.77 -18.98 -17.12
N PRO A 6 -61.85 -18.06 -17.43
CA PRO A 6 -61.62 -16.85 -16.65
C PRO A 6 -62.54 -15.69 -17.05
N THR A 7 -62.95 -14.89 -16.07
CA THR A 7 -63.65 -13.62 -16.18
C THR A 7 -62.75 -12.46 -16.52
N PRO A 8 -63.23 -11.41 -17.22
CA PRO A 8 -62.41 -10.30 -17.70
C PRO A 8 -62.24 -9.17 -16.66
N SER A 9 -61.03 -8.65 -16.61
CA SER A 9 -60.59 -7.53 -15.80
C SER A 9 -60.92 -6.17 -16.48
N SER A 10 -61.56 -5.31 -15.69
CA SER A 10 -61.90 -3.93 -16.05
C SER A 10 -60.69 -3.00 -16.05
N ARG A 11 -60.54 -2.23 -17.13
CA ARG A 11 -59.60 -1.11 -17.28
C ARG A 11 -60.12 0.16 -16.57
N PRO A 12 -59.30 0.97 -15.89
CA PRO A 12 -59.65 2.32 -15.54
C PRO A 12 -59.25 3.33 -16.65
N ALA A 13 -60.09 4.37 -16.73
CA ALA A 13 -60.11 5.39 -17.76
C ALA A 13 -58.92 6.36 -17.70
N LEU A 14 -58.53 6.84 -18.88
CA LEU A 14 -57.58 7.93 -19.13
C LEU A 14 -58.15 9.29 -18.64
N ALA A 15 -57.35 10.01 -17.81
CA ALA A 15 -57.59 11.40 -17.47
C ALA A 15 -57.01 12.34 -18.54
N ALA A 16 -57.77 13.34 -18.91
CA ALA A 16 -57.50 14.35 -19.94
C ALA A 16 -56.44 15.37 -19.48
N PRO A 17 -55.76 16.10 -20.43
CA PRO A 17 -54.72 17.06 -20.11
C PRO A 17 -55.28 18.40 -19.66
N MET A 18 -54.78 18.95 -18.55
CA MET A 18 -55.07 20.28 -18.06
C MET A 18 -54.26 21.35 -18.79
N HIS A 19 -54.96 22.43 -19.22
CA HIS A 19 -54.46 23.58 -19.93
C HIS A 19 -53.51 24.48 -19.12
N ARG A 20 -52.48 24.97 -19.80
CA ARG A 20 -51.40 25.89 -19.43
C ARG A 20 -51.87 27.35 -19.26
N ALA A 21 -52.85 27.68 -18.44
CA ALA A 21 -53.34 29.09 -18.39
C ALA A 21 -53.94 29.52 -17.04
N GLN A 22 -53.36 29.13 -15.88
CA GLN A 22 -53.82 29.74 -14.61
C GLN A 22 -52.73 29.73 -13.50
N PHE A 23 -51.54 30.22 -13.79
CA PHE A 23 -50.53 30.52 -12.73
C PHE A 23 -49.89 31.89 -12.96
N LEU A 24 -50.72 32.92 -13.01
CA LEU A 24 -50.29 34.31 -12.87
C LEU A 24 -51.32 35.05 -12.11
N ARG A 25 -51.15 35.24 -10.81
CA ARG A 25 -51.58 36.32 -9.91
C ARG A 25 -51.77 35.80 -8.48
N LEU A 26 -50.70 35.77 -7.73
CA LEU A 26 -50.68 36.12 -6.30
C LEU A 26 -49.22 36.43 -5.91
N ALA A 27 -48.81 37.68 -6.20
CA ALA A 27 -47.68 38.30 -5.55
C ALA A 27 -48.26 39.00 -4.30
N ALA A 28 -48.07 38.41 -3.14
CA ALA A 28 -48.33 39.06 -1.86
C ALA A 28 -47.08 38.95 -0.99
N ALA A 29 -46.62 40.09 -0.55
CA ALA A 29 -45.44 40.40 0.21
C ALA A 29 -45.20 39.50 1.42
N LEU A 30 -43.99 38.99 1.54
CA LEU A 30 -43.42 38.46 2.79
C LEU A 30 -42.16 39.25 3.13
N PRO A 31 -41.92 39.57 4.42
CA PRO A 31 -40.79 40.40 4.82
C PRO A 31 -39.45 39.66 4.64
N ALA A 32 -38.45 40.39 4.19
CA ALA A 32 -37.09 39.96 4.08
C ALA A 32 -36.50 39.67 5.47
N SER A 33 -36.59 38.42 5.92
CA SER A 33 -35.80 37.95 7.03
C SER A 33 -34.37 37.71 6.51
N ALA A 34 -33.44 38.59 6.89
CA ALA A 34 -32.02 38.42 6.64
C ALA A 34 -31.55 37.18 7.39
N ALA A 35 -31.47 36.04 6.67
CA ALA A 35 -30.70 34.90 7.13
C ALA A 35 -29.24 35.30 7.04
N LEU A 36 -28.65 35.73 8.16
CA LEU A 36 -27.20 35.74 8.33
C LEU A 36 -26.73 34.29 8.19
N SER A 37 -26.22 33.95 7.01
CA SER A 37 -25.43 32.77 6.82
C SER A 37 -24.18 32.96 7.66
N ALA A 38 -24.16 32.34 8.84
CA ALA A 38 -22.96 32.15 9.63
C ALA A 38 -22.01 31.26 8.78
N PHE A 39 -21.23 31.88 7.93
CA PHE A 39 -19.98 31.24 7.44
C PHE A 39 -19.16 30.97 8.71
N ALA A 40 -19.20 29.74 9.20
CA ALA A 40 -18.23 29.25 10.16
C ALA A 40 -16.85 29.47 9.50
N GLN A 41 -16.19 30.56 9.89
CA GLN A 41 -14.81 30.79 9.54
C GLN A 41 -14.02 29.61 10.11
N ARG A 42 -13.59 28.68 9.25
CA ARG A 42 -12.52 27.76 9.58
C ARG A 42 -11.36 28.62 10.10
N PRO A 43 -10.77 28.28 11.25
CA PRO A 43 -9.61 29.00 11.72
C PRO A 43 -8.55 28.98 10.61
N ALA A 44 -8.17 30.17 10.14
CA ALA A 44 -7.08 30.36 9.22
C ALA A 44 -5.81 29.90 9.92
N GLY A 45 -5.20 28.77 9.44
CA GLY A 45 -3.92 28.32 9.96
C GLY A 45 -3.65 26.82 9.99
N SER A 46 -4.60 25.94 9.72
CA SER A 46 -4.26 24.52 9.57
C SER A 46 -3.80 24.24 8.13
N THR A 47 -2.49 24.30 7.90
CA THR A 47 -1.91 23.69 6.70
C THR A 47 -2.45 22.26 6.61
N PRO A 48 -3.03 21.83 5.49
CA PRO A 48 -3.44 20.43 5.36
C PRO A 48 -2.25 19.53 5.66
N PRO A 49 -2.44 18.40 6.35
CA PRO A 49 -1.33 17.51 6.65
C PRO A 49 -0.61 17.16 5.34
N PRO A 50 0.74 17.14 5.37
CA PRO A 50 1.52 16.88 4.16
C PRO A 50 1.11 15.54 3.57
N THR A 51 0.75 15.56 2.28
CA THR A 51 0.35 14.36 1.54
C THR A 51 1.57 13.46 1.35
N MET A 52 1.39 12.15 1.49
CA MET A 52 2.45 11.18 1.21
C MET A 52 2.94 11.31 -0.24
N ASN A 53 4.25 11.36 -0.42
CA ASN A 53 4.88 11.36 -1.73
C ASN A 53 4.55 10.06 -2.47
N THR A 54 4.56 10.13 -3.80
CA THR A 54 4.41 8.97 -4.67
C THR A 54 5.58 8.86 -5.64
N ARG A 55 5.83 7.66 -6.14
CA ARG A 55 6.78 7.40 -7.22
C ARG A 55 6.14 6.51 -8.28
N PRO A 56 6.43 6.71 -9.57
CA PRO A 56 5.82 5.92 -10.62
C PRO A 56 6.37 4.49 -10.63
N ILE A 57 5.50 3.53 -10.92
CA ILE A 57 5.90 2.20 -11.37
C ILE A 57 6.40 2.36 -12.80
N PRO A 58 7.67 2.07 -13.14
CA PRO A 58 8.23 2.41 -14.44
C PRO A 58 7.46 1.81 -15.63
N SER A 59 6.94 0.59 -15.49
CA SER A 59 6.24 -0.11 -16.58
C SER A 59 4.87 0.47 -16.95
N THR A 60 4.22 1.22 -16.04
CA THR A 60 2.84 1.73 -16.24
C THR A 60 2.67 3.20 -15.93
N GLN A 61 3.65 3.84 -15.28
CA GLN A 61 3.58 5.20 -14.73
C GLN A 61 2.50 5.38 -13.65
N GLU A 62 1.93 4.29 -13.12
CA GLU A 62 1.03 4.34 -11.97
C GLU A 62 1.78 4.86 -10.74
N ALA A 63 1.22 5.89 -10.10
CA ALA A 63 1.79 6.49 -8.90
C ALA A 63 1.59 5.58 -7.69
N LEU A 64 2.69 5.13 -7.08
CA LEU A 64 2.66 4.30 -5.89
C LEU A 64 3.13 5.10 -4.68
N PRO A 65 2.39 5.09 -3.53
CA PRO A 65 2.84 5.73 -2.30
C PRO A 65 4.19 5.17 -1.84
N VAL A 66 5.07 6.06 -1.37
CA VAL A 66 6.45 5.68 -1.03
C VAL A 66 6.60 4.88 0.28
N ILE A 67 5.55 4.88 1.14
CA ILE A 67 5.48 4.05 2.34
C ILE A 67 4.28 3.11 2.25
N GLY A 68 4.54 1.82 2.47
CA GLY A 68 3.56 0.77 2.63
C GLY A 68 3.64 0.10 3.99
N CYS A 69 2.98 -1.04 4.13
CA CYS A 69 2.97 -1.89 5.32
C CYS A 69 3.40 -3.32 4.97
N GLY A 70 4.51 -3.78 5.55
CA GLY A 70 4.87 -5.19 5.56
C GLY A 70 4.16 -5.91 6.71
N THR A 71 3.63 -7.10 6.43
CA THR A 71 2.80 -7.83 7.39
C THR A 71 3.55 -8.93 8.16
N TRP A 72 4.81 -9.18 7.83
CA TRP A 72 5.61 -10.22 8.48
C TRP A 72 5.65 -10.05 10.00
N ILE A 73 5.40 -11.14 10.74
CA ILE A 73 5.30 -11.20 12.22
C ILE A 73 4.15 -10.34 12.78
N GLY A 74 4.05 -9.07 12.39
CA GLY A 74 3.09 -8.13 12.97
C GLY A 74 1.65 -8.55 12.79
N PHE A 75 1.32 -9.16 11.65
CA PHE A 75 -0.05 -9.59 11.29
C PHE A 75 -0.31 -11.08 11.52
N ASP A 76 0.67 -11.86 11.94
CA ASP A 76 0.48 -13.26 12.34
C ASP A 76 -0.16 -13.34 13.73
N GLN A 77 -1.42 -12.91 13.82
CA GLN A 77 -2.17 -12.83 15.07
C GLN A 77 -3.43 -13.70 15.01
N ARG A 78 -3.84 -14.24 16.16
CA ARG A 78 -5.07 -15.03 16.25
C ARG A 78 -6.29 -14.10 16.22
N PRO A 79 -7.31 -14.37 15.39
CA PRO A 79 -8.56 -13.63 15.43
C PRO A 79 -9.13 -13.57 16.86
N GLY A 80 -9.59 -12.38 17.26
CA GLY A 80 -10.13 -12.15 18.59
C GLY A 80 -9.10 -11.83 19.68
N SER A 81 -7.79 -12.01 19.45
CA SER A 81 -6.76 -11.56 20.39
C SER A 81 -6.69 -10.02 20.45
N GLU A 82 -6.16 -9.50 21.54
CA GLU A 82 -5.95 -8.06 21.72
C GLU A 82 -4.98 -7.52 20.65
N GLU A 83 -3.93 -8.28 20.33
CA GLU A 83 -2.98 -7.97 19.28
C GLU A 83 -3.66 -7.86 17.90
N TYR A 84 -4.55 -8.80 17.58
CA TYR A 84 -5.32 -8.77 16.34
C TYR A 84 -6.24 -7.54 16.25
N GLN A 85 -6.93 -7.19 17.33
CA GLN A 85 -7.85 -6.04 17.36
C GLN A 85 -7.12 -4.72 17.09
N ARG A 86 -5.86 -4.60 17.48
CA ARG A 86 -5.04 -3.40 17.23
C ARG A 86 -4.64 -3.25 15.77
N LEU A 87 -4.66 -4.32 14.97
CA LEU A 87 -4.17 -4.27 13.58
C LEU A 87 -5.05 -3.44 12.66
N ALA A 88 -6.35 -3.32 12.93
CA ALA A 88 -7.22 -2.42 12.18
C ALA A 88 -6.69 -0.99 12.21
N GLY A 89 -6.29 -0.49 13.38
CA GLY A 89 -5.70 0.84 13.54
C GLY A 89 -4.38 1.02 12.76
N VAL A 90 -3.63 -0.05 12.50
CA VAL A 90 -2.41 0.02 11.66
C VAL A 90 -2.78 0.35 10.21
N LEU A 91 -3.78 -0.33 9.65
CA LEU A 91 -4.24 -0.07 8.27
C LEU A 91 -4.93 1.29 8.18
N GLU A 92 -5.72 1.68 9.18
CA GLU A 92 -6.35 3.00 9.24
C GLU A 92 -5.32 4.12 9.24
N ALA A 93 -4.24 4.00 10.02
CA ALA A 93 -3.15 4.96 10.06
C ALA A 93 -2.43 5.06 8.72
N LEU A 94 -2.18 3.92 8.04
CA LEU A 94 -1.59 3.89 6.70
C LEU A 94 -2.47 4.64 5.70
N PHE A 95 -3.77 4.30 5.65
CA PHE A 95 -4.73 4.91 4.70
C PHE A 95 -4.93 6.39 4.98
N ALA A 96 -5.01 6.80 6.26
CA ALA A 96 -5.15 8.20 6.64
C ALA A 96 -3.99 9.05 6.14
N ALA A 97 -2.77 8.50 6.13
CA ALA A 97 -1.58 9.15 5.59
C ALA A 97 -1.46 9.10 4.05
N GLY A 98 -2.38 8.40 3.36
CA GLY A 98 -2.36 8.25 1.90
C GLY A 98 -1.61 7.01 1.39
N GLY A 99 -1.09 6.16 2.26
CA GLY A 99 -0.49 4.88 1.88
C GLY A 99 -1.53 3.87 1.42
N THR A 100 -1.15 2.98 0.49
CA THR A 100 -2.06 1.93 -0.03
C THR A 100 -1.38 0.57 -0.16
N VAL A 101 -0.06 0.51 -0.13
CA VAL A 101 0.70 -0.73 -0.36
C VAL A 101 0.68 -1.61 0.88
N ILE A 102 0.25 -2.86 0.72
CA ILE A 102 0.26 -3.89 1.77
C ILE A 102 0.94 -5.12 1.20
N ASP A 103 2.03 -5.54 1.82
CA ASP A 103 2.86 -6.68 1.39
C ASP A 103 2.78 -7.83 2.38
N SER A 104 2.33 -8.99 1.90
CA SER A 104 2.20 -10.23 2.67
C SER A 104 2.94 -11.39 2.01
N SER A 105 2.78 -12.59 2.56
CA SER A 105 3.30 -13.84 2.01
C SER A 105 2.59 -15.04 2.63
N PRO A 106 2.41 -16.15 1.88
CA PRO A 106 1.84 -17.39 2.44
C PRO A 106 2.68 -18.01 3.56
N MET A 107 3.98 -17.66 3.65
CA MET A 107 4.86 -18.14 4.72
C MET A 107 4.82 -17.28 6.00
N TYR A 108 4.02 -16.22 6.04
CA TYR A 108 3.92 -15.32 7.20
C TYR A 108 2.80 -15.75 8.16
N GLY A 109 2.62 -17.04 8.39
CA GLY A 109 1.58 -17.58 9.25
C GLY A 109 0.18 -17.16 8.80
N ARG A 110 -0.55 -16.46 9.65
CA ARG A 110 -1.91 -15.97 9.40
C ARG A 110 -1.98 -14.61 8.72
N SER A 111 -0.84 -14.01 8.38
CA SER A 111 -0.81 -12.61 7.92
C SER A 111 -1.69 -12.32 6.71
N GLU A 112 -1.81 -13.26 5.75
CA GLU A 112 -2.72 -13.10 4.60
C GLU A 112 -4.19 -13.12 5.03
N GLU A 113 -4.57 -14.05 5.92
CA GLU A 113 -5.93 -14.16 6.48
C GLU A 113 -6.29 -12.89 7.26
N SER A 114 -5.43 -12.47 8.20
CA SER A 114 -5.60 -11.25 8.96
C SER A 114 -5.73 -10.01 8.06
N THR A 115 -4.89 -9.93 7.02
CA THR A 115 -4.94 -8.82 6.06
C THR A 115 -6.28 -8.78 5.32
N GLY A 116 -6.74 -9.91 4.80
CA GLY A 116 -8.01 -9.99 4.06
C GLY A 116 -9.21 -9.59 4.92
N GLU A 117 -9.26 -10.04 6.18
CA GLU A 117 -10.30 -9.67 7.14
C GLU A 117 -10.28 -8.18 7.50
N LEU A 118 -9.11 -7.68 7.85
CA LEU A 118 -8.93 -6.30 8.28
C LEU A 118 -9.18 -5.29 7.15
N LEU A 119 -8.87 -5.64 5.90
CA LEU A 119 -9.20 -4.80 4.76
C LEU A 119 -10.71 -4.60 4.56
N ALA A 120 -11.50 -5.62 4.85
CA ALA A 120 -12.96 -5.49 4.86
C ALA A 120 -13.42 -4.59 6.02
N ALA A 121 -12.87 -4.79 7.22
CA ALA A 121 -13.22 -4.02 8.42
C ALA A 121 -12.83 -2.54 8.31
N THR A 122 -11.72 -2.22 7.63
CA THR A 122 -11.21 -0.84 7.47
C THR A 122 -11.69 -0.14 6.20
N ALA A 123 -12.66 -0.70 5.48
CA ALA A 123 -13.15 -0.15 4.21
C ALA A 123 -13.60 1.31 4.32
N ALA A 124 -14.27 1.69 5.42
CA ALA A 124 -14.74 3.06 5.67
C ALA A 124 -13.57 4.05 5.85
N ALA A 125 -12.53 3.68 6.58
CA ALA A 125 -11.34 4.52 6.80
C ALA A 125 -10.53 4.72 5.51
N ARG A 126 -10.51 3.72 4.65
CA ARG A 126 -9.85 3.76 3.35
C ARG A 126 -10.55 4.69 2.35
N GLY A 127 -11.88 4.81 2.45
CA GLY A 127 -12.70 5.55 1.49
C GLY A 127 -12.60 4.96 0.08
N ALA A 128 -12.47 5.81 -0.93
CA ALA A 128 -12.36 5.39 -2.34
C ALA A 128 -10.97 4.82 -2.72
N ARG A 129 -9.98 4.85 -1.82
CA ARG A 129 -8.63 4.36 -2.13
C ARG A 129 -8.64 2.84 -2.25
N ARG A 130 -8.11 2.34 -3.36
CA ARG A 130 -7.93 0.90 -3.56
C ARG A 130 -6.60 0.47 -2.93
N PRO A 131 -6.57 -0.56 -2.07
CA PRO A 131 -5.32 -1.14 -1.60
C PRO A 131 -4.51 -1.70 -2.77
N PHE A 132 -3.20 -1.47 -2.77
CA PHE A 132 -2.25 -2.18 -3.62
C PHE A 132 -1.79 -3.43 -2.86
N LEU A 133 -2.32 -4.59 -3.24
CA LEU A 133 -2.04 -5.85 -2.57
C LEU A 133 -0.88 -6.57 -3.22
N ALA A 134 0.18 -6.80 -2.44
CA ALA A 134 1.33 -7.61 -2.82
C ALA A 134 1.37 -8.88 -1.96
N THR A 135 1.60 -10.03 -2.61
CA THR A 135 1.92 -11.28 -1.94
C THR A 135 2.94 -12.08 -2.74
N LYS A 136 3.19 -13.32 -2.35
CA LYS A 136 4.32 -14.09 -2.87
C LYS A 136 3.91 -15.54 -3.16
N VAL A 137 4.70 -16.21 -3.99
CA VAL A 137 4.71 -17.67 -4.13
C VAL A 137 6.02 -18.22 -3.59
N TRP A 138 5.94 -19.26 -2.75
CA TRP A 138 7.09 -19.86 -2.06
C TRP A 138 6.95 -21.38 -2.00
N THR A 139 7.07 -22.01 -3.15
CA THR A 139 7.05 -23.49 -3.30
C THR A 139 7.65 -23.88 -4.64
N SER A 140 8.00 -25.15 -4.79
CA SER A 140 8.50 -25.69 -6.05
C SER A 140 7.41 -26.43 -6.81
N GLY A 141 7.51 -26.43 -8.13
CA GLY A 141 6.55 -27.05 -9.05
C GLY A 141 5.35 -26.18 -9.39
N ARG A 142 4.88 -26.33 -10.63
CA ARG A 142 3.80 -25.52 -11.20
C ARG A 142 2.48 -25.69 -10.44
N GLU A 143 2.06 -26.92 -10.24
CA GLU A 143 0.77 -27.22 -9.60
C GLU A 143 0.72 -26.76 -8.16
N ALA A 144 1.81 -27.01 -7.40
CA ALA A 144 1.93 -26.54 -6.02
C ALA A 144 1.97 -24.99 -5.96
N GLY A 145 2.62 -24.34 -6.92
CA GLY A 145 2.64 -22.88 -7.03
C GLY A 145 1.23 -22.32 -7.28
N ILE A 146 0.50 -22.87 -8.23
CA ILE A 146 -0.89 -22.49 -8.51
C ILE A 146 -1.75 -22.66 -7.25
N ALA A 147 -1.70 -23.84 -6.61
CA ALA A 147 -2.48 -24.12 -5.41
C ALA A 147 -2.17 -23.13 -4.27
N GLN A 148 -0.89 -22.79 -4.05
CA GLN A 148 -0.49 -21.83 -3.03
C GLN A 148 -0.99 -20.41 -3.34
N MET A 149 -0.90 -19.96 -4.59
CA MET A 149 -1.38 -18.65 -5.01
C MET A 149 -2.92 -18.54 -4.94
N GLU A 150 -3.65 -19.61 -5.28
CA GLU A 150 -5.11 -19.69 -5.08
C GLU A 150 -5.47 -19.58 -3.60
N GLN A 151 -4.73 -20.26 -2.74
CA GLN A 151 -4.93 -20.16 -1.30
C GLN A 151 -4.64 -18.74 -0.79
N SER A 152 -3.62 -18.07 -1.30
CA SER A 152 -3.35 -16.65 -0.99
C SER A 152 -4.51 -15.75 -1.38
N PHE A 153 -5.11 -15.95 -2.55
CA PHE A 153 -6.31 -15.20 -2.99
C PHE A 153 -7.50 -15.42 -2.03
N ALA A 154 -7.74 -16.68 -1.64
CA ALA A 154 -8.81 -17.01 -0.71
C ALA A 154 -8.59 -16.33 0.67
N ARG A 155 -7.36 -16.40 1.22
CA ARG A 155 -6.99 -15.76 2.50
C ARG A 155 -7.09 -14.24 2.44
N LEU A 156 -6.60 -13.63 1.38
CA LEU A 156 -6.69 -12.18 1.14
C LEU A 156 -8.10 -11.72 0.75
N ARG A 157 -9.05 -12.65 0.56
CA ARG A 157 -10.45 -12.39 0.15
C ARG A 157 -10.52 -11.55 -1.13
N THR A 158 -9.76 -11.94 -2.15
CA THR A 158 -9.67 -11.24 -3.42
C THR A 158 -9.59 -12.22 -4.59
N GLU A 159 -10.07 -11.83 -5.74
CA GLU A 159 -9.94 -12.61 -6.99
C GLU A 159 -8.67 -12.25 -7.78
N ARG A 160 -7.98 -11.18 -7.38
CA ARG A 160 -6.73 -10.73 -8.00
C ARG A 160 -5.86 -9.97 -7.02
N VAL A 161 -4.56 -10.01 -7.23
CA VAL A 161 -3.59 -9.17 -6.51
C VAL A 161 -2.92 -8.19 -7.46
N ASP A 162 -2.38 -7.10 -6.92
CA ASP A 162 -1.64 -6.15 -7.71
C ASP A 162 -0.25 -6.70 -8.05
N LEU A 163 0.45 -7.25 -7.08
CA LEU A 163 1.79 -7.78 -7.26
C LEU A 163 1.90 -9.20 -6.69
N MET A 164 2.30 -10.15 -7.54
CA MET A 164 2.73 -11.48 -7.14
C MET A 164 4.23 -11.62 -7.31
N GLN A 165 4.92 -12.04 -6.25
CA GLN A 165 6.38 -12.10 -6.24
C GLN A 165 6.87 -13.53 -6.01
N ILE A 166 7.97 -13.90 -6.64
CA ILE A 166 8.64 -15.17 -6.37
C ILE A 166 9.53 -14.98 -5.14
N HIS A 167 9.18 -15.64 -4.03
CA HIS A 167 9.81 -15.47 -2.75
C HIS A 167 11.16 -16.19 -2.69
N ASN A 168 12.22 -15.43 -2.41
CA ASN A 168 13.59 -15.93 -2.28
C ASN A 168 14.07 -16.77 -3.48
N LEU A 169 13.59 -16.42 -4.68
CA LEU A 169 13.90 -17.09 -5.94
C LEU A 169 13.59 -18.60 -5.97
N VAL A 170 12.73 -19.11 -5.07
CA VAL A 170 12.39 -20.54 -5.02
C VAL A 170 11.70 -20.95 -6.31
N ASP A 171 12.33 -21.89 -7.03
CA ASP A 171 11.86 -22.40 -8.33
C ASP A 171 11.41 -21.31 -9.30
N TRP A 172 12.18 -20.22 -9.36
CA TRP A 172 11.76 -19.00 -10.05
C TRP A 172 11.44 -19.21 -11.54
N ARG A 173 12.08 -20.17 -12.21
CA ARG A 173 11.84 -20.45 -13.63
C ARG A 173 10.42 -20.97 -13.86
N THR A 174 10.00 -21.94 -13.08
CA THR A 174 8.65 -22.51 -13.12
C THR A 174 7.60 -21.48 -12.71
N GLN A 175 7.84 -20.77 -11.61
CA GLN A 175 6.88 -19.81 -11.08
C GLN A 175 6.73 -18.60 -12.01
N LEU A 176 7.82 -18.10 -12.61
CA LEU A 176 7.77 -16.96 -13.50
C LEU A 176 6.93 -17.25 -14.79
N ALA A 177 7.02 -18.47 -15.31
CA ALA A 177 6.18 -18.89 -16.43
C ALA A 177 4.68 -18.82 -16.05
N THR A 178 4.31 -19.36 -14.89
CA THR A 178 2.95 -19.32 -14.37
C THR A 178 2.47 -17.89 -14.11
N LEU A 179 3.32 -17.04 -13.54
CA LEU A 179 2.97 -15.63 -13.25
C LEU A 179 2.72 -14.83 -14.54
N ARG A 180 3.46 -15.09 -15.61
CA ARG A 180 3.22 -14.46 -16.91
C ARG A 180 1.86 -14.83 -17.49
N GLU A 181 1.45 -16.10 -17.37
CA GLU A 181 0.12 -16.55 -17.75
C GLU A 181 -0.96 -15.84 -16.94
N TRP A 182 -0.78 -15.77 -15.62
CA TRP A 182 -1.72 -15.10 -14.71
C TRP A 182 -1.80 -13.59 -14.94
N LYS A 183 -0.70 -12.97 -15.31
CA LYS A 183 -0.70 -11.55 -15.73
C LYS A 183 -1.51 -11.36 -17.01
N THR A 184 -1.35 -12.23 -18.01
CA THR A 184 -2.15 -12.20 -19.24
C THR A 184 -3.65 -12.41 -18.97
N GLN A 185 -3.99 -13.25 -18.00
CA GLN A 185 -5.36 -13.51 -17.55
C GLN A 185 -5.95 -12.38 -16.67
N GLY A 186 -5.16 -11.37 -16.30
CA GLY A 186 -5.58 -10.28 -15.42
C GLY A 186 -5.74 -10.64 -13.95
N ARG A 187 -5.30 -11.83 -13.53
CA ARG A 187 -5.31 -12.29 -12.14
C ARG A 187 -4.23 -11.61 -11.29
N VAL A 188 -3.13 -11.22 -11.92
CA VAL A 188 -2.01 -10.49 -11.35
C VAL A 188 -1.72 -9.29 -12.25
N ARG A 189 -1.55 -8.11 -11.69
CA ARG A 189 -1.23 -6.91 -12.48
C ARG A 189 0.26 -6.78 -12.75
N TYR A 190 1.06 -7.06 -11.74
CA TYR A 190 2.51 -6.96 -11.76
C TYR A 190 3.14 -8.25 -11.25
N LEU A 191 4.27 -8.60 -11.82
CA LEU A 191 5.09 -9.72 -11.36
C LEU A 191 6.47 -9.25 -10.91
N GLY A 192 7.03 -9.93 -9.91
CA GLY A 192 8.32 -9.58 -9.35
C GLY A 192 9.05 -10.75 -8.72
N ILE A 193 10.23 -10.44 -8.25
CA ILE A 193 11.06 -11.34 -7.45
C ILE A 193 11.41 -10.66 -6.12
N THR A 194 11.70 -11.46 -5.09
CA THR A 194 12.14 -10.92 -3.81
C THR A 194 13.26 -11.74 -3.20
N HIS A 195 14.15 -11.04 -2.49
CA HIS A 195 15.11 -11.64 -1.57
C HIS A 195 15.38 -10.68 -0.40
N TYR A 196 16.08 -11.16 0.63
CA TYR A 196 16.34 -10.36 1.84
C TYR A 196 17.79 -10.50 2.37
N THR A 197 18.67 -11.21 1.66
CA THR A 197 20.07 -11.41 2.07
C THR A 197 21.04 -11.05 0.96
N ALA A 198 22.19 -10.48 1.33
CA ALA A 198 23.23 -10.11 0.38
C ALA A 198 23.87 -11.33 -0.31
N SER A 199 23.84 -12.50 0.30
CA SER A 199 24.38 -13.73 -0.30
C SER A 199 23.67 -14.17 -1.57
N ALA A 200 22.45 -13.70 -1.80
CA ALA A 200 21.68 -14.02 -3.00
C ALA A 200 21.81 -12.97 -4.13
N TYR A 201 22.57 -11.90 -3.92
CA TYR A 201 22.61 -10.79 -4.88
C TYR A 201 23.13 -11.19 -6.27
N ASP A 202 24.04 -12.14 -6.37
CA ASP A 202 24.52 -12.63 -7.67
C ASP A 202 23.40 -13.30 -8.47
N GLU A 203 22.59 -14.11 -7.82
CA GLU A 203 21.44 -14.76 -8.47
C GLU A 203 20.33 -13.74 -8.79
N VAL A 204 20.01 -12.84 -7.86
CA VAL A 204 19.03 -11.75 -8.10
C VAL A 204 19.46 -10.90 -9.29
N GLU A 205 20.73 -10.52 -9.39
CA GLU A 205 21.25 -9.75 -10.51
C GLU A 205 21.14 -10.53 -11.84
N ALA A 206 21.50 -11.80 -11.83
CA ALA A 206 21.39 -12.64 -13.02
C ALA A 206 19.94 -12.73 -13.52
N VAL A 207 18.97 -12.87 -12.61
CA VAL A 207 17.54 -12.88 -12.96
C VAL A 207 17.08 -11.52 -13.48
N LEU A 208 17.46 -10.41 -12.81
CA LEU A 208 17.12 -9.06 -13.26
C LEU A 208 17.66 -8.75 -14.66
N ARG A 209 18.87 -9.22 -14.99
CA ARG A 209 19.45 -9.02 -16.31
C ARG A 209 18.74 -9.83 -17.39
N ALA A 210 18.33 -11.06 -17.06
CA ALA A 210 17.80 -12.02 -18.01
C ALA A 210 16.28 -11.94 -18.21
N GLN A 211 15.53 -11.40 -17.24
CA GLN A 211 14.08 -11.48 -17.24
C GLN A 211 13.41 -10.10 -17.27
N GLN A 212 12.24 -10.04 -17.93
CA GLN A 212 11.35 -8.87 -17.83
C GLN A 212 10.52 -9.01 -16.56
N LEU A 213 10.68 -8.06 -15.65
CA LEU A 213 10.01 -7.97 -14.34
C LEU A 213 9.41 -6.58 -14.17
N ASP A 214 8.34 -6.48 -13.39
CA ASP A 214 7.78 -5.19 -13.00
C ASP A 214 8.37 -4.70 -11.67
N PHE A 215 8.68 -5.64 -10.75
CA PHE A 215 9.16 -5.33 -9.40
C PHE A 215 10.34 -6.20 -8.95
N LEU A 216 11.22 -5.55 -8.20
CA LEU A 216 12.19 -6.18 -7.31
C LEU A 216 11.86 -5.79 -5.87
N GLN A 217 11.75 -6.77 -4.97
CA GLN A 217 11.74 -6.50 -3.54
C GLN A 217 13.05 -6.98 -2.92
N ILE A 218 13.80 -6.07 -2.27
CA ILE A 218 15.15 -6.34 -1.76
C ILE A 218 15.41 -5.59 -0.45
N ASN A 219 16.29 -6.13 0.39
CA ASN A 219 16.71 -5.45 1.61
C ASN A 219 17.63 -4.26 1.30
N TYR A 220 17.33 -3.14 1.94
CA TYR A 220 18.15 -1.94 1.89
C TYR A 220 17.91 -1.09 3.14
N SER A 221 18.97 -0.74 3.84
CA SER A 221 18.93 0.07 5.05
C SER A 221 20.25 0.82 5.25
N LEU A 222 20.28 1.74 6.20
CA LEU A 222 21.47 2.53 6.48
C LEU A 222 22.69 1.68 6.88
N ASP A 223 22.45 0.55 7.55
CA ASP A 223 23.46 -0.42 7.98
C ASP A 223 23.64 -1.62 7.02
N ALA A 224 22.87 -1.70 5.92
CA ALA A 224 22.97 -2.73 4.89
C ALA A 224 22.80 -2.12 3.50
N ARG A 225 23.86 -1.47 2.97
CA ARG A 225 23.80 -0.61 1.77
C ARG A 225 24.12 -1.31 0.46
N ALA A 226 24.63 -2.53 0.48
CA ALA A 226 25.18 -3.20 -0.70
C ALA A 226 24.20 -3.30 -1.90
N ALA A 227 22.89 -3.41 -1.65
CA ALA A 227 21.90 -3.36 -2.72
C ALA A 227 21.92 -2.03 -3.47
N GLY A 228 22.18 -0.91 -2.77
CA GLY A 228 22.21 0.44 -3.34
C GLY A 228 23.33 0.65 -4.33
N GLU A 229 24.42 -0.11 -4.22
CA GLU A 229 25.59 0.01 -5.10
C GLU A 229 25.44 -0.83 -6.38
N ARG A 230 24.59 -1.85 -6.35
CA ARG A 230 24.56 -2.88 -7.39
C ARG A 230 23.15 -3.14 -7.95
N LEU A 231 22.20 -3.59 -7.12
CA LEU A 231 20.88 -4.05 -7.56
C LEU A 231 19.92 -2.89 -7.84
N LEU A 232 19.95 -1.86 -7.03
CA LEU A 232 19.06 -0.70 -7.20
C LEU A 232 19.36 0.07 -8.51
N PRO A 233 20.63 0.38 -8.86
CA PRO A 233 20.96 0.96 -10.16
C PRO A 233 20.53 0.08 -11.33
N LEU A 234 20.77 -1.23 -11.26
CA LEU A 234 20.36 -2.18 -12.29
C LEU A 234 18.84 -2.23 -12.44
N ALA A 235 18.07 -2.23 -11.33
CA ALA A 235 16.61 -2.17 -11.38
C ALA A 235 16.12 -0.91 -12.10
N ALA A 236 16.73 0.25 -11.81
CA ALA A 236 16.41 1.51 -12.49
C ALA A 236 16.72 1.45 -14.00
N GLU A 237 17.90 0.93 -14.38
CA GLU A 237 18.29 0.72 -15.78
C GLU A 237 17.29 -0.18 -16.52
N ARG A 238 16.80 -1.21 -15.85
CA ARG A 238 15.85 -2.18 -16.40
C ARG A 238 14.39 -1.72 -16.38
N GLY A 239 14.09 -0.54 -15.82
CA GLY A 239 12.73 -0.05 -15.66
C GLY A 239 11.89 -0.89 -14.67
N VAL A 240 12.54 -1.44 -13.63
CA VAL A 240 11.93 -2.28 -12.60
C VAL A 240 11.70 -1.44 -11.35
N ALA A 241 10.47 -1.42 -10.84
CA ALA A 241 10.13 -0.76 -9.58
C ALA A 241 10.77 -1.51 -8.39
N VAL A 242 11.23 -0.76 -7.39
CA VAL A 242 11.87 -1.36 -6.20
C VAL A 242 11.02 -1.15 -4.97
N ILE A 243 10.67 -2.26 -4.31
CA ILE A 243 10.14 -2.28 -2.95
C ILE A 243 11.28 -2.65 -2.00
N VAL A 244 11.51 -1.81 -0.98
CA VAL A 244 12.51 -2.10 0.04
C VAL A 244 11.88 -2.81 1.22
N ASN A 245 12.33 -4.04 1.49
CA ASN A 245 12.06 -4.74 2.74
C ASN A 245 13.19 -4.45 3.76
N MET A 246 12.95 -4.78 5.04
CA MET A 246 13.90 -4.60 6.14
C MET A 246 14.55 -3.19 6.21
N PRO A 247 13.79 -2.09 6.08
CA PRO A 247 14.36 -0.74 6.03
C PRO A 247 15.08 -0.34 7.34
N PHE A 248 14.89 -1.10 8.41
CA PHE A 248 15.53 -0.93 9.71
C PHE A 248 16.62 -1.97 10.01
N GLY A 249 17.13 -2.67 9.00
CA GLY A 249 18.17 -3.70 9.17
C GLY A 249 17.75 -4.83 10.13
N GLY A 250 16.49 -5.29 10.05
CA GLY A 250 15.93 -6.24 11.01
C GLY A 250 15.68 -5.66 12.40
N GLY A 251 15.67 -4.34 12.54
CA GLY A 251 15.39 -3.62 13.80
C GLY A 251 16.60 -3.44 14.71
N GLY A 252 17.77 -3.97 14.36
CA GLY A 252 18.99 -3.85 15.17
C GLY A 252 19.44 -2.41 15.33
N LEU A 253 19.51 -1.66 14.24
CA LEU A 253 19.90 -0.25 14.25
C LEU A 253 18.89 0.59 15.03
N LEU A 254 17.60 0.40 14.80
CA LEU A 254 16.56 1.14 15.49
C LEU A 254 16.59 0.92 17.02
N ARG A 255 16.91 -0.32 17.47
CA ARG A 255 17.09 -0.60 18.92
C ARG A 255 18.30 0.14 19.50
N ARG A 256 19.43 0.20 18.80
CA ARG A 256 20.63 0.95 19.24
C ARG A 256 20.37 2.45 19.33
N LEU A 257 19.53 2.99 18.47
CA LEU A 257 19.23 4.42 18.40
C LEU A 257 18.15 4.87 19.41
N ARG A 258 17.41 3.94 20.02
CA ARG A 258 16.23 4.26 20.85
C ARG A 258 16.48 5.32 21.91
N GLU A 259 17.63 5.27 22.57
CA GLU A 259 17.98 6.16 23.71
C GLU A 259 18.86 7.33 23.27
N ARG A 260 19.21 7.40 21.99
CA ARG A 260 19.99 8.52 21.47
C ARG A 260 19.08 9.68 21.10
N ALA A 261 19.48 10.89 21.51
CA ALA A 261 18.81 12.09 21.05
C ALA A 261 18.91 12.21 19.51
N LEU A 262 17.86 12.73 18.89
CA LEU A 262 17.91 13.06 17.46
C LEU A 262 18.92 14.19 17.23
N PRO A 263 19.71 14.13 16.17
CA PRO A 263 20.59 15.22 15.78
C PRO A 263 19.79 16.44 15.30
N GLY A 264 20.35 17.62 15.43
CA GLY A 264 19.68 18.87 15.07
C GLY A 264 19.17 18.89 13.62
N TRP A 265 19.92 18.32 12.69
CA TRP A 265 19.53 18.23 11.27
C TRP A 265 18.31 17.34 10.99
N ALA A 266 17.87 16.50 11.94
CA ALA A 266 16.68 15.68 11.75
C ALA A 266 15.41 16.53 11.52
N ALA A 267 15.31 17.67 12.20
CA ALA A 267 14.22 18.63 12.01
C ALA A 267 14.25 19.28 10.61
N GLU A 268 15.42 19.52 10.05
CA GLU A 268 15.60 20.11 8.70
C GLU A 268 15.00 19.21 7.60
N ILE A 269 15.04 17.89 7.81
CA ILE A 269 14.46 16.90 6.90
C ILE A 269 13.04 16.47 7.32
N GLY A 270 12.45 17.18 8.30
CA GLY A 270 11.07 16.90 8.76
C GLY A 270 10.93 15.61 9.56
N CYS A 271 11.97 15.16 10.25
CA CYS A 271 11.96 13.95 11.07
C CYS A 271 11.88 14.28 12.57
N ALA A 272 10.92 13.65 13.25
CA ALA A 272 10.72 13.72 14.69
C ALA A 272 11.13 12.42 15.41
N SER A 273 11.61 11.42 14.68
CA SER A 273 12.06 10.15 15.26
C SER A 273 13.14 9.46 14.42
N TRP A 274 13.85 8.52 15.03
CA TRP A 274 14.85 7.70 14.35
C TRP A 274 14.24 6.80 13.26
N ALA A 275 13.02 6.32 13.44
CA ALA A 275 12.34 5.54 12.41
C ALA A 275 12.15 6.39 11.14
N GLN A 276 11.74 7.64 11.28
CA GLN A 276 11.60 8.56 10.14
C GLN A 276 12.94 8.86 9.48
N VAL A 277 14.00 9.10 10.25
CA VAL A 277 15.36 9.31 9.72
C VAL A 277 15.82 8.12 8.87
N LEU A 278 15.66 6.90 9.38
CA LEU A 278 16.05 5.68 8.67
C LEU A 278 15.23 5.45 7.41
N LEU A 279 13.92 5.72 7.44
CA LEU A 279 13.06 5.64 6.25
C LEU A 279 13.40 6.71 5.21
N LYS A 280 13.72 7.93 5.63
CA LYS A 280 14.19 8.99 4.71
C LYS A 280 15.50 8.61 4.03
N PHE A 281 16.41 7.91 4.74
CA PHE A 281 17.61 7.35 4.10
C PHE A 281 17.23 6.38 2.97
N VAL A 282 16.35 5.42 3.24
CA VAL A 282 15.92 4.44 2.23
C VAL A 282 15.28 5.15 1.02
N LEU A 283 14.39 6.11 1.28
CA LEU A 283 13.70 6.87 0.25
C LEU A 283 14.63 7.81 -0.53
N SER A 284 15.79 8.17 0.00
CA SER A 284 16.76 9.04 -0.68
C SER A 284 17.39 8.38 -1.91
N HIS A 285 17.36 7.04 -2.00
CA HIS A 285 17.84 6.37 -3.20
C HIS A 285 16.81 6.50 -4.32
N PRO A 286 17.19 7.05 -5.49
CA PRO A 286 16.23 7.40 -6.55
C PRO A 286 15.52 6.19 -7.17
N ALA A 287 16.16 5.00 -7.15
CA ALA A 287 15.56 3.78 -7.66
C ALA A 287 14.52 3.14 -6.73
N VAL A 288 14.44 3.55 -5.46
CA VAL A 288 13.44 3.01 -4.53
C VAL A 288 12.07 3.58 -4.86
N THR A 289 11.11 2.73 -5.17
CA THR A 289 9.72 3.14 -5.43
C THR A 289 8.92 3.22 -4.14
N CYS A 290 9.02 2.19 -3.28
CA CYS A 290 8.29 2.10 -2.02
C CYS A 290 9.13 1.37 -0.97
N THR A 291 8.90 1.64 0.31
CA THR A 291 9.43 0.82 1.41
C THR A 291 8.30 0.34 2.31
N ILE A 292 8.44 -0.86 2.87
CA ILE A 292 7.38 -1.56 3.60
C ILE A 292 7.80 -1.89 5.04
N PRO A 293 7.97 -0.88 5.91
CA PRO A 293 8.22 -1.13 7.33
C PRO A 293 7.07 -1.93 7.94
N GLY A 294 7.40 -3.01 8.67
CA GLY A 294 6.43 -3.83 9.40
C GLY A 294 6.17 -3.27 10.80
N THR A 295 4.91 -3.26 11.24
CA THR A 295 4.51 -2.92 12.61
C THR A 295 3.14 -3.51 12.96
N SER A 296 2.90 -3.75 14.26
CA SER A 296 1.59 -4.11 14.83
C SER A 296 0.95 -2.97 15.64
N ARG A 297 1.47 -1.74 15.55
CA ARG A 297 0.99 -0.59 16.33
C ARG A 297 0.64 0.58 15.42
N ALA A 298 -0.58 1.12 15.57
CA ALA A 298 -1.07 2.25 14.79
C ALA A 298 -0.16 3.49 14.90
N ALA A 299 0.32 3.81 16.11
CA ALA A 299 1.23 4.94 16.34
C ALA A 299 2.54 4.79 15.55
N HIS A 300 3.13 3.60 15.50
CA HIS A 300 4.34 3.35 14.71
C HIS A 300 4.04 3.42 13.20
N MET A 301 2.86 3.01 12.75
CA MET A 301 2.50 3.15 11.34
C MET A 301 2.29 4.61 10.96
N ALA A 302 1.63 5.40 11.79
CA ALA A 302 1.50 6.84 11.59
C ALA A 302 2.87 7.54 11.53
N GLU A 303 3.78 7.18 12.44
CA GLU A 303 5.17 7.64 12.47
C GLU A 303 5.93 7.28 11.19
N ASN A 304 5.88 6.00 10.79
CA ASN A 304 6.52 5.53 9.56
C ASN A 304 5.95 6.22 8.31
N ALA A 305 4.63 6.34 8.24
CA ALA A 305 3.95 6.96 7.11
C ALA A 305 4.32 8.46 6.96
N ALA A 306 4.51 9.16 8.09
CA ALA A 306 4.94 10.56 8.07
C ALA A 306 6.32 10.76 7.41
N ALA A 307 7.21 9.76 7.45
CA ALA A 307 8.48 9.80 6.71
C ALA A 307 8.29 9.88 5.19
N GLY A 308 7.15 9.42 4.69
CA GLY A 308 6.80 9.50 3.27
C GLY A 308 6.40 10.89 2.79
N ALA A 309 6.24 11.85 3.68
CA ALA A 309 5.84 13.22 3.33
C ALA A 309 7.02 14.19 3.35
N GLY A 310 6.84 15.34 2.67
CA GLY A 310 7.83 16.43 2.66
C GLY A 310 9.13 16.08 1.92
N PRO A 311 10.22 16.83 2.19
CA PRO A 311 11.47 16.68 1.44
C PRO A 311 12.15 15.34 1.70
N VAL A 312 12.77 14.81 0.66
CA VAL A 312 13.62 13.62 0.73
C VAL A 312 15.07 14.08 0.53
N PRO A 313 15.96 13.87 1.51
CA PRO A 313 17.37 14.27 1.39
C PRO A 313 18.06 13.56 0.23
N ASP A 314 19.06 14.22 -0.36
CA ASP A 314 19.87 13.66 -1.43
C ASP A 314 21.05 12.80 -0.90
N ALA A 315 21.81 12.22 -1.83
CA ALA A 315 22.98 11.42 -1.50
C ALA A 315 24.09 12.25 -0.82
N ALA A 316 24.22 13.54 -1.15
CA ALA A 316 25.23 14.43 -0.54
C ALA A 316 24.91 14.70 0.93
N PHE A 317 23.64 14.85 1.28
CA PHE A 317 23.19 14.93 2.67
C PHE A 317 23.62 13.68 3.47
N TRP A 318 23.32 12.49 2.95
CA TRP A 318 23.64 11.25 3.64
C TRP A 318 25.14 10.95 3.69
N LYS A 319 25.91 11.42 2.72
CA LYS A 319 27.39 11.34 2.78
C LYS A 319 27.95 12.08 3.99
N ARG A 320 27.31 13.19 4.39
CA ARG A 320 27.73 13.95 5.58
C ARG A 320 27.27 13.34 6.90
N HIS A 321 26.06 12.77 6.94
CA HIS A 321 25.39 12.46 8.21
C HIS A 321 25.27 10.97 8.55
N ALA A 322 25.46 10.08 7.57
CA ALA A 322 25.24 8.64 7.81
C ALA A 322 26.20 8.02 8.83
N ALA A 323 27.45 8.50 8.90
CA ALA A 323 28.43 8.01 9.87
C ALA A 323 28.01 8.37 11.31
N GLU A 324 27.48 9.58 11.52
CA GLU A 324 26.96 10.01 12.82
C GLU A 324 25.82 9.09 13.31
N VAL A 325 24.94 8.63 12.42
CA VAL A 325 23.83 7.72 12.78
C VAL A 325 24.35 6.34 13.16
N LEU A 326 25.35 5.85 12.48
CA LEU A 326 25.89 4.50 12.71
C LEU A 326 26.72 4.39 13.99
N GLY A 327 27.31 5.50 14.46
CA GLY A 327 28.10 5.60 15.69
C GLY A 327 29.55 5.38 15.45
#